data_cd41498b97cecc050fcbe4de771d6d8e
#
_entry.id   cd41498b97cecc050fcbe4de771d6d8e
#
_cell.length_a   1.000
_cell.length_b   1.000
_cell.length_c   1.000
_cell.angle_alpha   90.00
_cell.angle_beta   90.00
_cell.angle_gamma   90.00
#
_symmetry.space_group_name_H-M   'P 1'
#
loop_
_entity.id
_entity.type
_entity.pdbx_description
1 polymer ?
#
loop_
_entity_poly.entity_id
_entity_poly.type
_entity_poly.pdbx_seq_one_letter_code
_entity_poly.pdbx_strand_id
1 'polypeptide(L)'
;MTKVALLGTGIMGAPMARNLAKAGFETTVWNRSVERAQPLADCCTVTKTAAEAVTGADAVFTMVENSGAVLDVMFGSHGAVAANPSALWIDTSSIQPSVARDFGAKIERFLDSPVSGGEKGAIEATLAIMTGGSEEDFAAAKQWF
;
A
#
# COMPACT_ATOMS: atom_id res chain seq x y z
N MET A 1 12.85 9.55 10.10
CA MET A 1 12.80 8.49 9.07
C MET A 1 11.39 8.33 8.59
N THR A 2 11.19 8.23 7.29
CA THR A 2 9.86 8.03 6.72
C THR A 2 9.37 6.61 7.01
N LYS A 3 8.19 6.52 7.58
CA LYS A 3 7.52 5.24 7.85
C LYS A 3 6.48 4.96 6.78
N VAL A 4 6.53 3.77 6.22
CA VAL A 4 5.57 3.32 5.22
C VAL A 4 4.91 2.02 5.67
N ALA A 5 3.66 1.85 5.31
CA ALA A 5 2.94 0.60 5.51
C ALA A 5 2.56 0.00 4.15
N LEU A 6 2.57 -1.31 4.06
CA LEU A 6 2.10 -2.02 2.87
C LEU A 6 1.12 -3.12 3.29
N LEU A 7 -0.08 -3.01 2.81
CA LEU A 7 -1.20 -3.91 3.09
C LEU A 7 -1.40 -4.84 1.89
N GLY A 8 -1.15 -6.12 2.08
CA GLY A 8 -1.20 -7.14 1.06
C GLY A 8 0.19 -7.62 0.62
N THR A 9 0.60 -8.77 1.13
CA THR A 9 1.95 -9.34 0.89
C THR A 9 1.92 -10.58 0.00
N GLY A 10 1.12 -10.52 -1.07
CA GLY A 10 1.08 -11.55 -2.08
C GLY A 10 2.29 -11.49 -3.01
N ILE A 11 2.14 -12.07 -4.21
CA ILE A 11 3.21 -12.17 -5.22
C ILE A 11 3.81 -10.80 -5.57
N MET A 12 2.97 -9.76 -5.65
CA MET A 12 3.40 -8.40 -5.96
C MET A 12 3.81 -7.61 -4.71
N GLY A 13 3.01 -7.69 -3.66
CA GLY A 13 3.20 -6.87 -2.47
C GLY A 13 4.45 -7.23 -1.66
N ALA A 14 4.76 -8.51 -1.52
CA ALA A 14 5.95 -8.93 -0.78
C ALA A 14 7.26 -8.35 -1.36
N PRO A 15 7.55 -8.48 -2.66
CA PRO A 15 8.75 -7.85 -3.22
C PRO A 15 8.71 -6.33 -3.17
N MET A 16 7.54 -5.71 -3.29
CA MET A 16 7.40 -4.25 -3.13
C MET A 16 7.81 -3.81 -1.72
N ALA A 17 7.36 -4.53 -0.69
CA ALA A 17 7.74 -4.24 0.70
C ALA A 17 9.25 -4.39 0.93
N ARG A 18 9.86 -5.44 0.37
CA ARG A 18 11.32 -5.63 0.44
C ARG A 18 12.08 -4.47 -0.20
N ASN A 19 11.61 -3.98 -1.33
CA ASN A 19 12.25 -2.86 -2.01
C ASN A 19 12.13 -1.56 -1.20
N LEU A 20 11.00 -1.30 -0.58
CA LEU A 20 10.84 -0.15 0.32
C LEU A 20 11.79 -0.24 1.52
N ALA A 21 11.88 -1.40 2.15
CA ALA A 21 12.81 -1.62 3.27
C ALA A 21 14.27 -1.47 2.83
N LYS A 22 14.63 -2.03 1.67
CA LYS A 22 15.98 -1.91 1.09
C LYS A 22 16.35 -0.47 0.76
N ALA A 23 15.37 0.35 0.38
CA ALA A 23 15.57 1.77 0.12
C ALA A 23 15.77 2.61 1.40
N GLY A 24 15.64 2.00 2.57
CA GLY A 24 15.89 2.65 3.86
C GLY A 24 14.63 3.15 4.58
N PHE A 25 13.45 2.86 4.08
CA PHE A 25 12.21 3.24 4.76
C PHE A 25 11.86 2.27 5.88
N GLU A 26 11.39 2.78 7.00
CA GLU A 26 10.80 1.96 8.06
C GLU A 26 9.50 1.35 7.53
N THR A 27 9.51 0.06 7.22
CA THR A 27 8.42 -0.62 6.52
C THR A 27 7.66 -1.55 7.44
N THR A 28 6.36 -1.32 7.55
CA THR A 28 5.43 -2.16 8.29
C THR A 28 4.53 -2.87 7.29
N VAL A 29 4.26 -4.15 7.50
CA VAL A 29 3.45 -4.95 6.58
C VAL A 29 2.33 -5.68 7.33
N TRP A 30 1.24 -5.87 6.62
CA TRP A 30 0.15 -6.71 7.05
C TRP A 30 -0.43 -7.49 5.85
N ASN A 31 -0.85 -8.70 6.10
CA ASN A 31 -1.59 -9.50 5.13
C ASN A 31 -2.76 -10.18 5.82
N ARG A 32 -3.86 -10.36 5.12
CA ARG A 32 -5.03 -11.05 5.65
C ARG A 32 -4.67 -12.44 6.21
N SER A 33 -3.83 -13.19 5.49
CA SER A 33 -3.17 -14.38 6.03
C SER A 33 -1.83 -13.94 6.59
N VAL A 34 -1.72 -13.81 7.92
CA VAL A 34 -0.51 -13.30 8.59
C VAL A 34 0.72 -14.15 8.27
N GLU A 35 0.54 -15.46 8.07
CA GLU A 35 1.61 -16.39 7.72
C GLU A 35 2.31 -16.01 6.41
N ARG A 36 1.60 -15.40 5.47
CA ARG A 36 2.18 -14.93 4.20
C ARG A 36 3.05 -13.69 4.37
N ALA A 37 2.85 -12.93 5.44
CA ALA A 37 3.69 -11.78 5.76
C ALA A 37 4.93 -12.15 6.56
N GLN A 38 4.94 -13.29 7.25
CA GLN A 38 6.06 -13.70 8.11
C GLN A 38 7.42 -13.75 7.44
N PRO A 39 7.57 -14.19 6.18
CA PRO A 39 8.87 -14.14 5.49
C PRO A 39 9.47 -12.73 5.38
N LEU A 40 8.68 -11.69 5.56
CA LEU A 40 9.14 -10.30 5.54
C LEU A 40 9.66 -9.81 6.90
N ALA A 41 9.56 -10.62 7.94
CA ALA A 41 10.01 -10.24 9.29
C ALA A 41 11.52 -10.00 9.39
N ASP A 42 12.29 -10.45 8.40
CA ASP A 42 13.73 -10.20 8.30
C ASP A 42 14.07 -8.74 7.94
N CYS A 43 13.14 -8.02 7.32
CA CYS A 43 13.38 -6.64 6.87
C CYS A 43 12.24 -5.67 7.19
N CYS A 44 11.07 -6.17 7.59
CA CYS A 44 9.88 -5.37 7.85
C CYS A 44 9.28 -5.71 9.22
N THR A 45 8.50 -4.80 9.77
CA THR A 45 7.68 -5.10 10.95
C THR A 45 6.36 -5.73 10.49
N VAL A 46 6.11 -6.96 10.91
CA VAL A 46 4.86 -7.67 10.60
C VAL A 46 3.86 -7.44 11.72
N THR A 47 2.66 -6.99 11.38
CA THR A 47 1.59 -6.73 12.36
C THR A 47 0.46 -7.74 12.25
N LYS A 48 -0.34 -7.82 13.30
CA LYS A 48 -1.50 -8.72 13.37
C LYS A 48 -2.75 -8.12 12.75
N THR A 49 -2.85 -6.79 12.73
CA THR A 49 -4.00 -6.08 12.17
C THR A 49 -3.54 -5.02 11.18
N ALA A 50 -4.42 -4.70 10.22
CA ALA A 50 -4.16 -3.62 9.27
C ALA A 50 -4.06 -2.27 9.98
N ALA A 51 -4.88 -2.06 11.01
CA ALA A 51 -4.85 -0.83 11.81
C ALA A 51 -3.50 -0.61 12.49
N GLU A 52 -2.90 -1.66 13.06
CA GLU A 52 -1.55 -1.59 13.64
C GLU A 52 -0.51 -1.22 12.58
N ALA A 53 -0.61 -1.83 11.40
CA ALA A 53 0.35 -1.59 10.32
C ALA A 53 0.41 -0.12 9.91
N VAL A 54 -0.73 0.54 9.82
CA VAL A 54 -0.82 1.92 9.31
C VAL A 54 -0.58 2.98 10.37
N THR A 55 -0.60 2.62 11.65
CA THR A 55 -0.42 3.58 12.74
C THR A 55 0.91 4.32 12.62
N GLY A 56 0.86 5.64 12.51
CA GLY A 56 2.04 6.48 12.39
C GLY A 56 2.74 6.42 11.03
N ALA A 57 2.18 5.74 10.03
CA ALA A 57 2.76 5.73 8.69
C ALA A 57 2.53 7.06 7.97
N ASP A 58 3.52 7.51 7.22
CA ASP A 58 3.43 8.69 6.35
C ASP A 58 2.70 8.34 5.05
N ALA A 59 2.94 7.14 4.55
CA ALA A 59 2.25 6.60 3.38
C ALA A 59 1.81 5.16 3.61
N VAL A 60 0.68 4.80 3.02
CA VAL A 60 0.13 3.44 3.07
C VAL A 60 -0.11 2.95 1.66
N PHE A 61 0.56 1.87 1.31
CA PHE A 61 0.34 1.16 0.05
C PHE A 61 -0.66 0.03 0.25
N THR A 62 -1.58 -0.12 -0.67
CA THR A 62 -2.44 -1.30 -0.75
C THR A 62 -2.13 -2.06 -2.04
N MET A 63 -1.95 -3.36 -1.93
CA MET A 63 -1.71 -4.26 -3.05
C MET A 63 -2.45 -5.57 -2.82
N VAL A 64 -3.73 -5.60 -3.21
CA VAL A 64 -4.63 -6.73 -3.01
C VAL A 64 -5.33 -7.10 -4.32
N GLU A 65 -6.12 -8.16 -4.31
CA GLU A 65 -6.61 -8.80 -5.54
C GLU A 65 -7.54 -7.95 -6.40
N ASN A 66 -8.46 -7.19 -5.77
CA ASN A 66 -9.54 -6.52 -6.50
C ASN A 66 -10.16 -5.39 -5.67
N SER A 67 -11.13 -4.70 -6.27
CA SER A 67 -11.84 -3.58 -5.63
C SER A 67 -12.50 -3.96 -4.31
N GLY A 68 -13.09 -5.15 -4.22
CA GLY A 68 -13.75 -5.63 -3.01
C GLY A 68 -12.76 -5.86 -1.86
N ALA A 69 -11.58 -6.39 -2.17
CA ALA A 69 -10.51 -6.58 -1.19
C ALA A 69 -9.96 -5.23 -0.69
N VAL A 70 -9.78 -4.26 -1.58
CA VAL A 70 -9.37 -2.90 -1.18
C VAL A 70 -10.41 -2.26 -0.28
N LEU A 71 -11.68 -2.37 -0.64
CA LEU A 71 -12.79 -1.84 0.16
C LEU A 71 -12.81 -2.43 1.57
N ASP A 72 -12.63 -3.75 1.69
CA ASP A 72 -12.63 -4.44 2.97
C ASP A 72 -11.46 -4.00 3.87
N VAL A 73 -10.27 -3.87 3.31
CA VAL A 73 -9.08 -3.43 4.05
C VAL A 73 -9.21 -1.98 4.51
N MET A 74 -9.64 -1.09 3.62
CA MET A 74 -9.70 0.34 3.91
C MET A 74 -10.88 0.73 4.79
N PHE A 75 -12.09 0.27 4.46
CA PHE A 75 -13.34 0.73 5.06
C PHE A 75 -14.18 -0.37 5.70
N GLY A 76 -13.91 -1.63 5.38
CA GLY A 76 -14.68 -2.77 5.86
C GLY A 76 -14.20 -3.26 7.24
N SER A 77 -14.16 -4.58 7.39
CA SER A 77 -13.84 -5.23 8.67
C SER A 77 -12.46 -4.88 9.24
N HIS A 78 -11.49 -4.54 8.38
CA HIS A 78 -10.14 -4.17 8.81
C HIS A 78 -9.97 -2.67 9.08
N GLY A 79 -10.80 -1.81 8.50
CA GLY A 79 -10.94 -0.39 8.84
C GLY A 79 -9.64 0.42 8.90
N ALA A 80 -8.70 0.16 8.01
CA ALA A 80 -7.36 0.74 8.11
C ALA A 80 -7.35 2.26 7.94
N VAL A 81 -8.21 2.83 7.11
CA VAL A 81 -8.26 4.29 6.88
C VAL A 81 -8.62 5.03 8.18
N ALA A 82 -9.56 4.51 8.96
CA ALA A 82 -9.93 5.12 10.23
C ALA A 82 -8.78 5.16 11.25
N ALA A 83 -7.84 4.21 11.16
CA ALA A 83 -6.67 4.17 12.04
C ALA A 83 -5.61 5.21 11.67
N ASN A 84 -5.56 5.68 10.44
CA ASN A 84 -4.64 6.72 9.99
C ASN A 84 -5.21 7.50 8.80
N PRO A 85 -6.22 8.35 9.02
CA PRO A 85 -6.89 9.05 7.92
C PRO A 85 -6.05 10.14 7.25
N SER A 86 -4.99 10.60 7.90
CA SER A 86 -4.13 11.68 7.40
C SER A 86 -2.95 11.18 6.57
N ALA A 87 -2.68 9.88 6.53
CA ALA A 87 -1.63 9.33 5.70
C ALA A 87 -1.92 9.54 4.21
N LEU A 88 -0.88 9.50 3.39
CA LEU A 88 -1.06 9.41 1.94
C LEU A 88 -1.36 7.95 1.59
N TRP A 89 -2.57 7.70 1.12
CA TRP A 89 -3.03 6.37 0.71
C TRP A 89 -2.75 6.15 -0.77
N ILE A 90 -1.98 5.12 -1.08
CA ILE A 90 -1.55 4.81 -2.44
C ILE A 90 -2.02 3.40 -2.78
N ASP A 91 -3.08 3.30 -3.57
CA ASP A 91 -3.59 2.00 -3.99
C ASP A 91 -2.90 1.56 -5.28
N THR A 92 -2.12 0.49 -5.19
CA THR A 92 -1.41 -0.11 -6.32
C THR A 92 -2.13 -1.34 -6.88
N SER A 93 -3.29 -1.66 -6.35
CA SER A 93 -4.17 -2.71 -6.87
C SER A 93 -4.85 -2.27 -8.16
N SER A 94 -5.31 -3.23 -8.96
CA SER A 94 -6.16 -2.93 -10.12
C SER A 94 -7.61 -2.83 -9.68
N ILE A 95 -8.12 -1.61 -9.52
CA ILE A 95 -9.51 -1.35 -9.14
C ILE A 95 -10.28 -0.66 -10.26
N GLN A 96 -11.62 -0.75 -10.21
CA GLN A 96 -12.46 -0.07 -11.18
C GLN A 96 -12.34 1.45 -11.02
N PRO A 97 -12.34 2.23 -12.13
CA PRO A 97 -12.25 3.70 -12.05
C PRO A 97 -13.32 4.36 -11.19
N SER A 98 -14.53 3.82 -11.18
CA SER A 98 -15.61 4.34 -10.32
C SER A 98 -15.32 4.16 -8.83
N VAL A 99 -14.67 3.05 -8.46
CA VAL A 99 -14.26 2.77 -7.09
C VAL A 99 -13.11 3.69 -6.69
N ALA A 100 -12.13 3.90 -7.56
CA ALA A 100 -11.04 4.85 -7.33
C ALA A 100 -11.56 6.27 -7.09
N ARG A 101 -12.52 6.72 -7.87
CA ARG A 101 -13.14 8.04 -7.67
C ARG A 101 -13.89 8.12 -6.33
N ASP A 102 -14.59 7.06 -5.93
CA ASP A 102 -15.28 7.01 -4.65
C ASP A 102 -14.30 7.09 -3.47
N PHE A 103 -13.19 6.36 -3.54
CA PHE A 103 -12.12 6.43 -2.53
C PHE A 103 -11.49 7.83 -2.48
N GLY A 104 -11.22 8.44 -3.62
CA GLY A 104 -10.70 9.80 -3.69
C GLY A 104 -11.62 10.85 -3.07
N ALA A 105 -12.93 10.61 -3.05
CA ALA A 105 -13.90 11.46 -2.39
C ALA A 105 -13.95 11.25 -0.87
N LYS A 106 -13.57 10.08 -0.37
CA LYS A 106 -13.65 9.69 1.04
C LYS A 106 -12.34 9.80 1.80
N ILE A 107 -11.21 9.69 1.11
CA ILE A 107 -9.87 9.70 1.70
C ILE A 107 -9.23 11.05 1.39
N GLU A 108 -8.75 11.74 2.41
CA GLU A 108 -8.19 13.08 2.28
C GLU A 108 -7.03 13.15 1.29
N ARG A 109 -6.11 12.17 1.36
CA ARG A 109 -4.96 12.08 0.48
C ARG A 109 -4.91 10.71 -0.16
N PHE A 110 -5.34 10.59 -1.40
CA PHE A 110 -5.45 9.32 -2.10
C PHE A 110 -4.87 9.38 -3.52
N LEU A 111 -4.07 8.38 -3.86
CA LEU A 111 -3.58 8.15 -5.21
C LEU A 111 -4.04 6.77 -5.69
N ASP A 112 -4.64 6.75 -6.86
CA ASP A 112 -4.90 5.52 -7.61
C ASP A 112 -3.68 5.25 -8.48
N SER A 113 -2.92 4.21 -8.15
CA SER A 113 -1.58 3.97 -8.72
C SER A 113 -1.40 2.52 -9.20
N PRO A 114 -2.25 2.04 -10.12
CA PRO A 114 -2.08 0.69 -10.64
C PRO A 114 -0.69 0.51 -11.27
N VAL A 115 -0.15 -0.70 -11.16
CA VAL A 115 1.20 -1.03 -11.58
C VAL A 115 1.20 -2.01 -12.76
N SER A 116 2.25 -1.97 -13.56
CA SER A 116 2.48 -2.90 -14.65
C SER A 116 3.94 -3.39 -14.64
N GLY A 117 4.15 -4.67 -14.91
CA GLY A 117 5.50 -5.27 -14.92
C GLY A 117 5.56 -6.64 -14.26
N GLY A 118 4.46 -7.10 -13.66
CA GLY A 118 4.33 -8.41 -13.04
C GLY A 118 5.28 -8.65 -11.87
N GLU A 119 5.40 -9.90 -11.45
CA GLU A 119 6.26 -10.30 -10.33
C GLU A 119 7.72 -9.91 -10.57
N LYS A 120 8.22 -10.10 -11.77
CA LYS A 120 9.60 -9.72 -12.14
C LYS A 120 9.84 -8.23 -11.93
N GLY A 121 8.93 -7.37 -12.39
CA GLY A 121 9.03 -5.93 -12.20
C GLY A 121 8.98 -5.54 -10.72
N ALA A 122 8.16 -6.22 -9.93
CA ALA A 122 8.08 -6.00 -8.49
C ALA A 122 9.38 -6.37 -7.78
N ILE A 123 9.97 -7.51 -8.13
CA ILE A 123 11.25 -7.96 -7.55
C ILE A 123 12.39 -7.01 -7.94
N GLU A 124 12.47 -6.63 -9.20
CA GLU A 124 13.56 -5.79 -9.75
C GLU A 124 13.38 -4.30 -9.48
N ALA A 125 12.27 -3.88 -8.86
CA ALA A 125 11.91 -2.47 -8.66
C ALA A 125 11.81 -1.70 -9.98
N THR A 126 11.23 -2.32 -11.01
CA THR A 126 11.08 -1.75 -12.35
C THR A 126 9.63 -1.62 -12.78
N LEU A 127 8.69 -1.68 -11.84
CA LEU A 127 7.27 -1.50 -12.14
C LEU A 127 6.99 -0.14 -12.77
N ALA A 128 6.17 -0.11 -13.80
CA ALA A 128 5.54 1.12 -14.25
C ALA A 128 4.35 1.42 -13.35
N ILE A 129 4.30 2.62 -12.80
CA ILE A 129 3.26 3.07 -11.87
C ILE A 129 2.46 4.18 -12.55
N MET A 130 1.19 3.93 -12.80
CA MET A 130 0.29 4.87 -13.47
C MET A 130 -0.57 5.56 -12.42
N THR A 131 -0.23 6.81 -12.07
CA THR A 131 -0.83 7.48 -10.92
C THR A 131 -1.86 8.53 -11.31
N GLY A 132 -3.05 8.42 -10.72
CA GLY A 132 -4.11 9.43 -10.76
C GLY A 132 -4.36 10.00 -9.37
N GLY A 133 -4.51 11.32 -9.29
CA GLY A 133 -4.73 12.05 -8.05
C GLY A 133 -4.24 13.49 -8.14
N SER A 134 -4.03 14.15 -6.99
CA SER A 134 -3.52 15.52 -6.98
C SER A 134 -2.03 15.59 -7.32
N GLU A 135 -1.60 16.68 -7.93
CA GLU A 135 -0.18 16.93 -8.21
C GLU A 135 0.66 16.98 -6.94
N GLU A 136 0.12 17.55 -5.86
CA GLU A 136 0.77 17.64 -4.56
C GLU A 136 1.06 16.25 -3.99
N ASP A 137 0.06 15.38 -3.97
CA ASP A 137 0.21 14.03 -3.45
C ASP A 137 1.13 13.19 -4.34
N PHE A 138 1.05 13.36 -5.65
CA PHE A 138 1.97 12.70 -6.58
C PHE A 138 3.41 13.12 -6.33
N ALA A 139 3.65 14.43 -6.15
CA ALA A 139 4.99 14.93 -5.84
C ALA A 139 5.53 14.34 -4.52
N ALA A 140 4.69 14.23 -3.51
CA ALA A 140 5.06 13.62 -2.22
C ALA A 140 5.38 12.12 -2.36
N ALA A 141 4.65 11.40 -3.24
CA ALA A 141 4.82 9.97 -3.43
C ALA A 141 6.09 9.57 -4.20
N LYS A 142 6.68 10.47 -4.96
CA LYS A 142 7.86 10.17 -5.81
C LYS A 142 9.02 9.55 -5.04
N GLN A 143 9.18 9.87 -3.77
CA GLN A 143 10.26 9.31 -2.96
C GLN A 143 10.12 7.80 -2.74
N TRP A 144 8.91 7.25 -2.90
CA TRP A 144 8.63 5.83 -2.69
C TRP A 144 8.45 5.04 -3.99
N PHE A 145 8.36 5.71 -5.13
CA PHE A 145 8.14 5.08 -6.43
C PHE A 145 9.41 4.57 -7.09
#